data_43c8204765f14b3996e042d4b2e0070c
#
_entry.id   43c8204765f14b3996e042d4b2e0070c
#
_cell.length_a   1.000
_cell.length_b   1.000
_cell.length_c   1.000
_cell.angle_alpha   90.00
_cell.angle_beta   90.00
_cell.angle_gamma   90.00
#
_symmetry.space_group_name_H-M   'P 1'
#
loop_
_entity.id
_entity.type
_entity.pdbx_description
1 polymer ?
#
loop_
_entity_poly.entity_id
_entity_poly.type
_entity_poly.pdbx_seq_one_letter_code
_entity_poly.pdbx_strand_id
1 'polypeptide(L)'
;DRLILKFIDLWRHLDPDIVTGWNVQFFDIPYLYNRIQYMHDTKMANMLSPLGFVADRHVKTGYGKEQLLYDLAGIEVLDYLELYKKFTYSNQESYRLDHIASVEIGEKKLDYSEFSTLHQLYKLDYPKFIEYNIRDVDLVERIDDKMKLIDMIIALAYDAKVNYSDTFTQVRMWDVLIHNYLLNKKIVIPPKVMHSKESSYVGAYVKEPIVGMHKWIMSFDLNSLYPHLIMQYNISPETFINEKQIISIEDIINRN
;
A
#
# COMPACT_ATOMS: atom_id res chain seq x y z
N ASP A 1 17.70 -12.88 -24.98
CA ASP A 1 16.68 -13.90 -25.28
C ASP A 1 16.77 -15.12 -24.35
N ARG A 2 17.88 -15.88 -24.41
CA ARG A 2 18.02 -17.14 -23.63
C ARG A 2 17.78 -16.96 -22.12
N LEU A 3 18.20 -15.85 -21.53
CA LEU A 3 18.01 -15.58 -20.09
C LEU A 3 16.53 -15.41 -19.76
N ILE A 4 15.81 -14.64 -20.57
CA ILE A 4 14.37 -14.39 -20.36
C ILE A 4 13.56 -15.69 -20.50
N LEU A 5 13.84 -16.50 -21.52
CA LEU A 5 13.16 -17.80 -21.68
C LEU A 5 13.39 -18.70 -20.49
N LYS A 6 14.63 -18.82 -20.01
CA LYS A 6 14.94 -19.60 -18.79
C LYS A 6 14.27 -19.04 -17.53
N PHE A 7 14.16 -17.71 -17.45
CA PHE A 7 13.46 -17.06 -16.35
C PHE A 7 11.95 -17.42 -16.36
N ILE A 8 11.31 -17.35 -17.53
CA ILE A 8 9.88 -17.71 -17.67
C ILE A 8 9.67 -19.20 -17.33
N ASP A 9 10.55 -20.08 -17.79
CA ASP A 9 10.48 -21.51 -17.49
C ASP A 9 10.60 -21.75 -15.97
N LEU A 10 11.56 -21.10 -15.32
CA LEU A 10 11.75 -21.19 -13.87
C LEU A 10 10.56 -20.61 -13.12
N TRP A 11 10.06 -19.44 -13.52
CA TRP A 11 8.90 -18.77 -12.93
C TRP A 11 7.66 -19.67 -12.95
N ARG A 12 7.38 -20.29 -14.09
CA ARG A 12 6.28 -21.22 -14.24
C ARG A 12 6.46 -22.52 -13.48
N HIS A 13 7.70 -22.97 -13.31
CA HIS A 13 8.00 -24.16 -12.54
C HIS A 13 7.83 -23.92 -11.03
N LEU A 14 8.19 -22.74 -10.56
CA LEU A 14 8.02 -22.32 -9.16
C LEU A 14 6.54 -22.07 -8.81
N ASP A 15 5.73 -21.67 -9.81
CA ASP A 15 4.29 -21.39 -9.69
C ASP A 15 3.94 -20.62 -8.40
N PRO A 16 4.47 -19.40 -8.20
CA PRO A 16 4.32 -18.68 -6.95
C PRO A 16 2.91 -18.14 -6.78
N ASP A 17 2.32 -18.28 -5.61
CA ASP A 17 1.06 -17.64 -5.22
C ASP A 17 1.26 -16.16 -4.86
N ILE A 18 2.39 -15.86 -4.21
CA ILE A 18 2.76 -14.52 -3.77
C ILE A 18 4.17 -14.19 -4.27
N VAL A 19 4.32 -12.98 -4.79
CA VAL A 19 5.61 -12.41 -5.18
C VAL A 19 5.86 -11.15 -4.36
N THR A 20 7.03 -11.04 -3.79
CA THR A 20 7.43 -9.88 -3.00
C THR A 20 8.82 -9.38 -3.39
N GLY A 21 9.13 -8.18 -2.99
CA GLY A 21 10.41 -7.52 -3.18
C GLY A 21 10.31 -6.04 -2.81
N TRP A 22 11.45 -5.35 -2.80
CA TRP A 22 11.49 -3.93 -2.47
C TRP A 22 11.16 -3.07 -3.69
N ASN A 23 9.99 -2.44 -3.72
CA ASN A 23 9.48 -1.66 -4.85
C ASN A 23 9.17 -2.52 -6.10
N VAL A 24 8.88 -3.79 -5.89
CA VAL A 24 8.69 -4.80 -6.95
C VAL A 24 7.51 -4.46 -7.87
N GLN A 25 6.42 -3.93 -7.31
CA GLN A 25 5.21 -3.59 -8.04
C GLN A 25 5.43 -2.42 -9.02
N PHE A 26 6.29 -1.47 -8.65
CA PHE A 26 6.52 -0.26 -9.45
C PHE A 26 7.76 -0.35 -10.35
N PHE A 27 8.63 -1.32 -10.11
CA PHE A 27 9.87 -1.45 -10.89
C PHE A 27 10.03 -2.83 -11.54
N ASP A 28 10.14 -3.90 -10.76
CA ASP A 28 10.55 -5.21 -11.29
C ASP A 28 9.48 -5.83 -12.18
N ILE A 29 8.22 -5.87 -11.74
CA ILE A 29 7.12 -6.44 -12.55
C ILE A 29 6.90 -5.66 -13.84
N PRO A 30 6.78 -4.31 -13.83
CA PRO A 30 6.68 -3.54 -15.06
C PRO A 30 7.88 -3.72 -16.00
N TYR A 31 9.09 -3.77 -15.45
CA TYR A 31 10.28 -4.00 -16.25
C TYR A 31 10.26 -5.38 -16.91
N LEU A 32 9.97 -6.43 -16.16
CA LEU A 32 9.91 -7.81 -16.68
C LEU A 32 8.85 -7.94 -17.75
N TYR A 33 7.63 -7.48 -17.49
CA TYR A 33 6.53 -7.53 -18.47
C TYR A 33 6.89 -6.83 -19.76
N ASN A 34 7.30 -5.56 -19.66
CA ASN A 34 7.67 -4.76 -20.83
C ASN A 34 8.88 -5.33 -21.58
N ARG A 35 9.86 -5.87 -20.84
CA ARG A 35 11.06 -6.47 -21.45
C ARG A 35 10.73 -7.75 -22.21
N ILE A 36 9.89 -8.61 -21.64
CA ILE A 36 9.42 -9.83 -22.33
C ILE A 36 8.61 -9.46 -23.56
N GLN A 37 7.66 -8.52 -23.42
CA GLN A 37 6.83 -8.06 -24.52
C GLN A 37 7.67 -7.46 -25.67
N TYR A 38 8.69 -6.68 -25.34
CA TYR A 38 9.59 -6.08 -26.34
C TYR A 38 10.44 -7.11 -27.08
N MET A 39 10.91 -8.14 -26.37
CA MET A 39 11.82 -9.14 -26.96
C MET A 39 11.08 -10.28 -27.68
N HIS A 40 9.84 -10.51 -27.33
CA HIS A 40 8.99 -11.57 -27.89
C HIS A 40 7.63 -10.99 -28.30
N ASP A 41 6.61 -11.16 -27.45
CA ASP A 41 5.27 -10.66 -27.70
C ASP A 41 4.46 -10.57 -26.38
N THR A 42 3.25 -10.05 -26.46
CA THR A 42 2.31 -9.95 -25.33
C THR A 42 1.89 -11.32 -24.80
N LYS A 43 1.80 -12.33 -25.67
CA LYS A 43 1.41 -13.69 -25.25
C LYS A 43 2.49 -14.30 -24.34
N MET A 44 3.75 -14.09 -24.67
CA MET A 44 4.88 -14.53 -23.85
C MET A 44 4.94 -13.74 -22.54
N ALA A 45 4.70 -12.42 -22.56
CA ALA A 45 4.64 -11.60 -21.33
C ALA A 45 3.50 -12.04 -20.40
N ASN A 46 2.37 -12.43 -20.95
CA ASN A 46 1.24 -12.95 -20.17
C ASN A 46 1.54 -14.31 -19.49
N MET A 47 2.61 -15.00 -19.88
CA MET A 47 3.05 -16.23 -19.20
C MET A 47 3.63 -15.97 -17.80
N LEU A 48 3.81 -14.71 -17.39
CA LEU A 48 4.07 -14.34 -16.00
C LEU A 48 2.84 -14.62 -15.10
N SER A 49 1.66 -14.73 -15.66
CA SER A 49 0.45 -15.16 -14.96
C SER A 49 0.20 -16.66 -15.21
N PRO A 50 -0.11 -17.48 -14.20
CA PRO A 50 -0.47 -18.88 -14.40
C PRO A 50 -1.75 -19.02 -15.23
N LEU A 51 -2.63 -18.03 -15.22
CA LEU A 51 -3.85 -17.98 -16.01
C LEU A 51 -3.66 -17.40 -17.43
N GLY A 52 -2.42 -16.98 -17.77
CA GLY A 52 -2.12 -16.37 -19.07
C GLY A 52 -2.76 -15.01 -19.30
N PHE A 53 -3.16 -14.33 -18.24
CA PHE A 53 -3.80 -13.02 -18.28
C PHE A 53 -3.13 -12.03 -17.33
N VAL A 54 -2.75 -10.89 -17.86
CA VAL A 54 -2.19 -9.76 -17.12
C VAL A 54 -3.01 -8.52 -17.43
N ALA A 55 -3.58 -7.90 -16.39
CA ALA A 55 -4.29 -6.65 -16.53
C ALA A 55 -3.33 -5.48 -16.29
N ASP A 56 -3.50 -4.42 -17.06
CA ASP A 56 -2.79 -3.17 -16.84
C ASP A 56 -3.70 -2.14 -16.15
N ARG A 57 -3.12 -1.32 -15.27
CA ARG A 57 -3.84 -0.22 -14.62
C ARG A 57 -2.96 1.01 -14.46
N HIS A 58 -3.54 2.16 -14.70
CA HIS A 58 -2.90 3.44 -14.48
C HIS A 58 -3.09 3.92 -13.04
N VAL A 59 -2.00 4.22 -12.35
CA VAL A 59 -2.01 4.73 -10.99
C VAL A 59 -1.35 6.10 -10.96
N LYS A 60 -2.00 7.09 -10.33
CA LYS A 60 -1.40 8.40 -10.08
C LYS A 60 -0.55 8.32 -8.83
N THR A 61 0.74 8.53 -8.97
CA THR A 61 1.66 8.66 -7.83
C THR A 61 1.47 9.99 -7.13
N GLY A 62 1.91 10.09 -5.87
CA GLY A 62 1.75 11.30 -5.04
C GLY A 62 2.34 12.59 -5.64
N TYR A 63 3.15 12.49 -6.68
CA TYR A 63 3.70 13.63 -7.44
C TYR A 63 2.94 13.93 -8.74
N GLY A 64 1.74 13.37 -8.91
CA GLY A 64 0.89 13.57 -10.09
C GLY A 64 1.38 12.87 -11.37
N LYS A 65 2.43 12.06 -11.29
CA LYS A 65 2.87 11.24 -12.42
C LYS A 65 2.00 10.00 -12.52
N GLU A 66 1.54 9.71 -13.73
CA GLU A 66 0.87 8.43 -14.03
C GLU A 66 1.93 7.35 -14.22
N GLN A 67 1.68 6.21 -13.61
CA GLN A 67 2.52 5.01 -13.75
C GLN A 67 1.64 3.83 -14.13
N LEU A 68 2.11 3.03 -15.08
CA LEU A 68 1.46 1.80 -15.51
C LEU A 68 1.93 0.65 -14.63
N LEU A 69 0.98 -0.05 -14.02
CA LEU A 69 1.20 -1.25 -13.23
C LEU A 69 0.57 -2.44 -13.93
N TYR A 70 1.06 -3.63 -13.60
CA TYR A 70 0.59 -4.89 -14.15
C TYR A 70 0.14 -5.80 -13.02
N ASP A 71 -1.12 -6.24 -13.09
CA ASP A 71 -1.72 -7.17 -12.16
C ASP A 71 -1.69 -8.58 -12.78
N LEU A 72 -0.93 -9.47 -12.21
CA LEU A 72 -0.73 -10.85 -12.70
C LEU A 72 -1.88 -11.72 -12.19
N ALA A 73 -2.83 -12.10 -13.06
CA ALA A 73 -3.95 -12.92 -12.63
C ALA A 73 -3.47 -14.27 -12.06
N GLY A 74 -3.87 -14.56 -10.82
CA GLY A 74 -3.48 -15.77 -10.08
C GLY A 74 -2.20 -15.63 -9.24
N ILE A 75 -1.52 -14.49 -9.30
CA ILE A 75 -0.36 -14.18 -8.45
C ILE A 75 -0.62 -12.85 -7.74
N GLU A 76 -0.45 -12.83 -6.44
CA GLU A 76 -0.51 -11.58 -5.68
C GLU A 76 0.87 -10.95 -5.56
N VAL A 77 0.99 -9.68 -5.93
CA VAL A 77 2.24 -8.91 -5.79
C VAL A 77 2.17 -8.08 -4.51
N LEU A 78 2.85 -8.54 -3.46
CA LEU A 78 2.95 -7.82 -2.19
C LEU A 78 4.26 -7.05 -2.13
N ASP A 79 4.23 -5.78 -2.53
CA ASP A 79 5.40 -4.92 -2.48
C ASP A 79 5.82 -4.65 -1.03
N TYR A 80 7.02 -5.13 -0.66
CA TYR A 80 7.49 -5.02 0.72
C TYR A 80 7.72 -3.57 1.17
N LEU A 81 8.07 -2.67 0.27
CA LEU A 81 8.18 -1.24 0.57
C LEU A 81 6.82 -0.66 0.96
N GLU A 82 5.75 -1.02 0.27
CA GLU A 82 4.41 -0.54 0.59
C GLU A 82 3.86 -1.19 1.87
N LEU A 83 4.17 -2.48 2.12
CA LEU A 83 3.89 -3.15 3.40
C LEU A 83 4.58 -2.41 4.55
N TYR A 84 5.87 -2.15 4.41
CA TYR A 84 6.65 -1.45 5.42
C TYR A 84 6.06 -0.07 5.74
N LYS A 85 5.77 0.74 4.72
CA LYS A 85 5.15 2.07 4.91
C LYS A 85 3.78 2.00 5.57
N LYS A 86 2.98 0.99 5.24
CA LYS A 86 1.59 0.88 5.72
C LYS A 86 1.50 0.40 7.15
N PHE A 87 2.34 -0.54 7.55
CA PHE A 87 2.22 -1.27 8.80
C PHE A 87 3.31 -0.92 9.84
N THR A 88 4.18 0.05 9.54
CA THR A 88 5.07 0.64 10.54
C THR A 88 4.53 1.99 10.99
N TYR A 89 4.64 2.26 12.29
CA TYR A 89 4.07 3.47 12.90
C TYR A 89 5.01 4.67 12.85
N SER A 90 6.30 4.45 12.58
CA SER A 90 7.30 5.50 12.54
C SER A 90 7.66 5.89 11.12
N ASN A 91 7.62 7.18 10.83
CA ASN A 91 8.15 7.69 9.57
C ASN A 91 9.67 7.60 9.56
N GLN A 92 10.22 7.18 8.43
CA GLN A 92 11.65 7.07 8.21
C GLN A 92 12.17 8.25 7.40
N GLU A 93 13.42 8.64 7.63
CA GLU A 93 14.09 9.70 6.84
C GLU A 93 14.25 9.30 5.37
N SER A 94 14.41 8.01 5.11
CA SER A 94 14.51 7.44 3.78
C SER A 94 13.88 6.05 3.73
N TYR A 95 13.17 5.77 2.65
CA TYR A 95 12.60 4.44 2.38
C TYR A 95 13.42 3.62 1.36
N ARG A 96 14.70 3.94 1.20
CA ARG A 96 15.62 3.11 0.43
C ARG A 96 15.93 1.83 1.20
N LEU A 97 16.05 0.71 0.50
CA LEU A 97 16.34 -0.60 1.12
C LEU A 97 17.57 -0.55 2.03
N ASP A 98 18.62 0.11 1.61
CA ASP A 98 19.86 0.24 2.41
C ASP A 98 19.61 0.92 3.77
N HIS A 99 18.83 2.00 3.77
CA HIS A 99 18.49 2.73 4.99
C HIS A 99 17.60 1.89 5.91
N ILE A 100 16.56 1.28 5.37
CA ILE A 100 15.63 0.46 6.15
C ILE A 100 16.32 -0.80 6.70
N ALA A 101 17.16 -1.47 5.90
CA ALA A 101 17.95 -2.60 6.38
C ALA A 101 18.88 -2.19 7.53
N SER A 102 19.52 -1.02 7.42
CA SER A 102 20.36 -0.49 8.51
C SER A 102 19.57 -0.21 9.79
N VAL A 103 18.37 0.36 9.67
CA VAL A 103 17.50 0.66 10.82
C VAL A 103 16.94 -0.61 11.45
N GLU A 104 16.43 -1.52 10.63
CA GLU A 104 15.71 -2.68 11.14
C GLU A 104 16.62 -3.81 11.56
N ILE A 105 17.63 -4.16 10.79
CA ILE A 105 18.47 -5.33 11.02
C ILE A 105 19.94 -4.99 11.24
N GLY A 106 20.32 -3.71 11.20
CA GLY A 106 21.71 -3.26 11.40
C GLY A 106 22.64 -3.59 10.23
N GLU A 107 22.08 -3.92 9.07
CA GLU A 107 22.86 -4.35 7.90
C GLU A 107 22.69 -3.38 6.73
N LYS A 108 23.60 -3.48 5.77
CA LYS A 108 23.63 -2.61 4.59
C LYS A 108 23.77 -3.43 3.32
N LYS A 109 23.47 -2.76 2.20
CA LYS A 109 23.80 -3.25 0.87
C LYS A 109 25.30 -3.45 0.71
N LEU A 110 25.68 -4.28 -0.28
CA LEU A 110 27.07 -4.42 -0.66
C LEU A 110 27.60 -3.08 -1.18
N ASP A 111 28.75 -2.66 -0.66
CA ASP A 111 29.41 -1.42 -1.11
C ASP A 111 30.04 -1.62 -2.50
N TYR A 112 29.74 -0.69 -3.39
CA TYR A 112 30.32 -0.60 -4.75
C TYR A 112 30.84 0.81 -5.04
N SER A 113 31.18 1.58 -4.00
CA SER A 113 31.66 2.97 -4.12
C SER A 113 32.92 3.13 -4.99
N GLU A 114 33.67 2.06 -5.21
CA GLU A 114 34.79 1.99 -6.17
C GLU A 114 34.35 2.12 -7.65
N PHE A 115 33.03 1.92 -7.91
CA PHE A 115 32.42 2.11 -9.23
C PHE A 115 31.44 3.27 -9.17
N SER A 116 31.48 4.17 -10.14
CA SER A 116 30.60 5.35 -10.14
C SER A 116 29.12 5.00 -10.40
N THR A 117 28.82 3.86 -11.03
CA THR A 117 27.47 3.39 -11.35
C THR A 117 27.35 1.88 -11.34
N LEU A 118 26.16 1.34 -11.07
CA LEU A 118 25.85 -0.09 -11.21
C LEU A 118 26.13 -0.62 -12.63
N HIS A 119 26.01 0.23 -13.64
CA HIS A 119 26.35 -0.16 -15.01
C HIS A 119 27.85 -0.39 -15.22
N GLN A 120 28.69 0.37 -14.54
CA GLN A 120 30.14 0.11 -14.53
C GLN A 120 30.45 -1.15 -13.75
N LEU A 121 29.85 -1.38 -12.60
CA LEU A 121 29.98 -2.62 -11.84
C LEU A 121 29.62 -3.83 -12.72
N TYR A 122 28.47 -3.79 -13.42
CA TYR A 122 28.07 -4.84 -14.35
C TYR A 122 29.12 -5.15 -15.42
N LYS A 123 29.79 -4.12 -15.97
CA LYS A 123 30.77 -4.28 -17.04
C LYS A 123 32.15 -4.72 -16.56
N LEU A 124 32.57 -4.24 -15.40
CA LEU A 124 33.96 -4.39 -14.93
C LEU A 124 34.11 -5.50 -13.89
N ASP A 125 33.09 -5.75 -13.07
CA ASP A 125 33.07 -6.82 -12.08
C ASP A 125 31.69 -7.49 -12.03
N TYR A 126 31.44 -8.35 -12.99
CA TYR A 126 30.18 -9.08 -13.11
C TYR A 126 29.90 -10.01 -11.91
N PRO A 127 30.86 -10.74 -11.33
CA PRO A 127 30.63 -11.53 -10.12
C PRO A 127 30.12 -10.67 -8.95
N LYS A 128 30.74 -9.53 -8.68
CA LYS A 128 30.31 -8.60 -7.62
C LYS A 128 28.94 -8.00 -7.90
N PHE A 129 28.60 -7.76 -9.18
CA PHE A 129 27.27 -7.34 -9.57
C PHE A 129 26.19 -8.39 -9.24
N ILE A 130 26.47 -9.67 -9.46
CA ILE A 130 25.57 -10.77 -9.08
C ILE A 130 25.44 -10.86 -7.55
N GLU A 131 26.55 -10.78 -6.83
CA GLU A 131 26.56 -10.77 -5.36
C GLU A 131 25.73 -9.60 -4.80
N TYR A 132 25.85 -8.41 -5.39
CA TYR A 132 25.03 -7.25 -5.04
C TYR A 132 23.53 -7.54 -5.20
N ASN A 133 23.12 -8.17 -6.31
CA ASN A 133 21.73 -8.55 -6.53
C ASN A 133 21.22 -9.58 -5.51
N ILE A 134 22.02 -10.60 -5.22
CA ILE A 134 21.69 -11.62 -4.22
C ILE A 134 21.53 -10.96 -2.86
N ARG A 135 22.42 -10.03 -2.51
CA ARG A 135 22.37 -9.30 -1.24
C ARG A 135 21.11 -8.44 -1.10
N ASP A 136 20.66 -7.81 -2.17
CA ASP A 136 19.42 -7.02 -2.16
C ASP A 136 18.20 -7.90 -1.84
N VAL A 137 18.14 -9.12 -2.36
CA VAL A 137 17.06 -10.07 -2.06
C VAL A 137 17.16 -10.58 -0.62
N ASP A 138 18.35 -11.00 -0.19
CA ASP A 138 18.64 -11.45 1.18
C ASP A 138 18.24 -10.41 2.24
N LEU A 139 18.51 -9.13 2.00
CA LEU A 139 18.10 -8.06 2.91
C LEU A 139 16.58 -7.98 3.08
N VAL A 140 15.81 -8.15 2.01
CA VAL A 140 14.33 -8.12 2.10
C VAL A 140 13.83 -9.32 2.88
N GLU A 141 14.35 -10.51 2.62
CA GLU A 141 14.01 -11.73 3.36
C GLU A 141 14.30 -11.58 4.86
N ARG A 142 15.48 -11.07 5.22
CA ARG A 142 15.88 -10.87 6.63
C ARG A 142 15.07 -9.77 7.33
N ILE A 143 14.64 -8.73 6.60
CA ILE A 143 13.71 -7.73 7.16
C ILE A 143 12.37 -8.41 7.45
N ASP A 144 11.86 -9.24 6.53
CA ASP A 144 10.60 -9.95 6.75
C ASP A 144 10.72 -11.00 7.86
N ASP A 145 11.85 -11.69 7.98
CA ASP A 145 12.12 -12.62 9.08
C ASP A 145 11.99 -11.96 10.46
N LYS A 146 12.40 -10.70 10.57
CA LYS A 146 12.24 -9.89 11.79
C LYS A 146 10.84 -9.36 11.96
N MET A 147 10.25 -8.79 10.92
CA MET A 147 9.01 -8.02 11.01
C MET A 147 7.75 -8.86 10.79
N LYS A 148 7.87 -9.97 10.04
CA LYS A 148 6.75 -10.88 9.73
C LYS A 148 5.54 -10.18 9.10
N LEU A 149 5.78 -9.21 8.23
CA LEU A 149 4.71 -8.45 7.59
C LEU A 149 3.91 -9.29 6.59
N ILE A 150 4.56 -10.20 5.87
CA ILE A 150 3.88 -11.12 4.94
C ILE A 150 2.95 -12.06 5.72
N ASP A 151 3.42 -12.68 6.79
CA ASP A 151 2.60 -13.54 7.64
C ASP A 151 1.41 -12.78 8.23
N MET A 152 1.63 -11.54 8.66
CA MET A 152 0.59 -10.66 9.18
C MET A 152 -0.49 -10.38 8.12
N ILE A 153 -0.10 -10.08 6.88
CA ILE A 153 -1.04 -9.83 5.78
C ILE A 153 -1.86 -11.07 5.47
N ILE A 154 -1.23 -12.23 5.42
CA ILE A 154 -1.93 -13.50 5.21
C ILE A 154 -2.98 -13.71 6.32
N ALA A 155 -2.61 -13.53 7.59
CA ALA A 155 -3.53 -13.67 8.70
C ALA A 155 -4.70 -12.66 8.62
N LEU A 156 -4.40 -11.38 8.33
CA LEU A 156 -5.42 -10.34 8.18
C LEU A 156 -6.39 -10.63 7.04
N ALA A 157 -5.88 -11.08 5.89
CA ALA A 157 -6.70 -11.42 4.74
C ALA A 157 -7.65 -12.60 5.02
N TYR A 158 -7.14 -13.63 5.71
CA TYR A 158 -7.94 -14.77 6.13
C TYR A 158 -9.04 -14.37 7.13
N ASP A 159 -8.71 -13.60 8.14
CA ASP A 159 -9.67 -13.15 9.15
C ASP A 159 -10.76 -12.26 8.54
N ALA A 160 -10.37 -11.32 7.71
CA ALA A 160 -11.29 -10.41 7.05
C ALA A 160 -12.03 -11.06 5.85
N LYS A 161 -11.54 -12.20 5.33
CA LYS A 161 -12.04 -12.87 4.11
C LYS A 161 -11.96 -11.94 2.89
N VAL A 162 -10.82 -11.31 2.71
CA VAL A 162 -10.51 -10.41 1.60
C VAL A 162 -9.29 -10.93 0.83
N ASN A 163 -9.02 -10.38 -0.35
CA ASN A 163 -7.75 -10.63 -1.04
C ASN A 163 -6.59 -9.98 -0.29
N TYR A 164 -5.37 -10.47 -0.49
CA TYR A 164 -4.19 -9.91 0.17
C TYR A 164 -4.00 -8.42 -0.13
N SER A 165 -4.19 -7.99 -1.36
CA SER A 165 -4.15 -6.57 -1.77
C SER A 165 -5.24 -5.70 -1.13
N ASP A 166 -6.39 -6.26 -0.79
CA ASP A 166 -7.46 -5.52 -0.12
C ASP A 166 -7.06 -5.09 1.31
N THR A 167 -6.08 -5.75 1.94
CA THR A 167 -5.58 -5.41 3.28
C THR A 167 -4.93 -4.03 3.33
N PHE A 168 -4.43 -3.51 2.20
CA PHE A 168 -3.95 -2.15 2.11
C PHE A 168 -5.06 -1.09 2.18
N THR A 169 -6.33 -1.51 2.03
CA THR A 169 -7.49 -0.61 2.03
C THR A 169 -8.40 -0.88 3.23
N GLN A 170 -8.24 -0.10 4.29
CA GLN A 170 -9.02 -0.27 5.52
C GLN A 170 -10.53 -0.29 5.28
N VAL A 171 -11.04 0.61 4.42
CA VAL A 171 -12.47 0.68 4.10
C VAL A 171 -12.96 -0.64 3.51
N ARG A 172 -12.19 -1.24 2.59
CA ARG A 172 -12.56 -2.52 1.97
C ARG A 172 -12.59 -3.66 2.98
N MET A 173 -11.62 -3.71 3.88
CA MET A 173 -11.59 -4.71 4.95
C MET A 173 -12.84 -4.60 5.84
N TRP A 174 -13.18 -3.40 6.31
CA TRP A 174 -14.36 -3.17 7.14
C TRP A 174 -15.66 -3.48 6.40
N ASP A 175 -15.78 -3.10 5.14
CA ASP A 175 -16.94 -3.45 4.30
C ASP A 175 -17.20 -4.96 4.31
N VAL A 176 -16.16 -5.77 4.09
CA VAL A 176 -16.29 -7.23 4.02
C VAL A 176 -16.54 -7.84 5.40
N LEU A 177 -15.84 -7.36 6.45
CA LEU A 177 -16.06 -7.81 7.82
C LEU A 177 -17.50 -7.57 8.28
N ILE A 178 -18.01 -6.35 8.07
CA ILE A 178 -19.38 -5.98 8.43
C ILE A 178 -20.38 -6.79 7.59
N HIS A 179 -20.13 -6.94 6.28
CA HIS A 179 -20.96 -7.76 5.40
C HIS A 179 -21.09 -9.18 5.92
N ASN A 180 -19.97 -9.84 6.21
CA ASN A 180 -19.96 -11.22 6.72
C ASN A 180 -20.66 -11.34 8.07
N TYR A 181 -20.47 -10.36 8.96
CA TYR A 181 -21.12 -10.31 10.26
C TYR A 181 -22.65 -10.21 10.11
N LEU A 182 -23.15 -9.33 9.25
CA LEU A 182 -24.57 -9.14 9.00
C LEU A 182 -25.19 -10.35 8.27
N LEU A 183 -24.46 -10.93 7.31
CA LEU A 183 -24.88 -12.14 6.61
C LEU A 183 -25.08 -13.31 7.59
N ASN A 184 -24.18 -13.50 8.55
CA ASN A 184 -24.32 -14.52 9.60
C ASN A 184 -25.57 -14.27 10.48
N LYS A 185 -25.98 -13.02 10.62
CA LYS A 185 -27.23 -12.64 11.32
C LYS A 185 -28.47 -12.68 10.41
N LYS A 186 -28.32 -13.09 9.15
CA LYS A 186 -29.40 -13.11 8.13
C LYS A 186 -29.97 -11.71 7.86
N ILE A 187 -29.15 -10.69 7.98
CA ILE A 187 -29.48 -9.31 7.65
C ILE A 187 -28.93 -9.00 6.27
N VAL A 188 -29.82 -8.60 5.36
CA VAL A 188 -29.45 -8.21 3.99
C VAL A 188 -29.01 -6.75 3.99
N ILE A 189 -27.81 -6.50 3.46
CA ILE A 189 -27.33 -5.12 3.26
C ILE A 189 -27.96 -4.57 1.98
N PRO A 190 -28.56 -3.35 2.02
CA PRO A 190 -29.09 -2.73 0.82
C PRO A 190 -27.99 -2.49 -0.22
N PRO A 191 -28.32 -2.53 -1.51
CA PRO A 191 -27.34 -2.26 -2.57
C PRO A 191 -26.79 -0.83 -2.44
N LYS A 192 -25.50 -0.68 -2.70
CA LYS A 192 -24.85 0.63 -2.68
C LYS A 192 -25.40 1.52 -3.78
N VAL A 193 -26.13 2.56 -3.41
CA VAL A 193 -26.63 3.57 -4.37
C VAL A 193 -25.51 4.59 -4.59
N MET A 194 -25.06 4.69 -5.85
CA MET A 194 -24.12 5.73 -6.24
C MET A 194 -24.89 7.05 -6.41
N HIS A 195 -24.74 7.94 -5.47
CA HIS A 195 -25.22 9.31 -5.61
C HIS A 195 -24.09 10.17 -6.20
N SER A 196 -24.38 10.90 -7.27
CA SER A 196 -23.53 12.00 -7.69
C SER A 196 -23.57 13.07 -6.61
N LYS A 197 -22.42 13.49 -6.10
CA LYS A 197 -22.36 14.63 -5.17
C LYS A 197 -22.63 15.90 -5.96
N GLU A 198 -23.82 16.43 -5.83
CA GLU A 198 -24.22 17.72 -6.43
C GLU A 198 -23.60 18.92 -5.70
N SER A 199 -23.18 18.74 -4.44
CA SER A 199 -22.50 19.76 -3.65
C SER A 199 -21.40 19.15 -2.76
N SER A 200 -20.32 19.89 -2.56
CA SER A 200 -19.32 19.55 -1.54
C SER A 200 -19.73 20.19 -0.20
N TYR A 201 -19.58 19.45 0.89
CA TYR A 201 -19.70 20.03 2.23
C TYR A 201 -18.52 20.98 2.47
N VAL A 202 -18.82 22.12 3.11
CA VAL A 202 -17.77 23.00 3.62
C VAL A 202 -17.03 22.23 4.70
N GLY A 203 -15.72 22.06 4.53
CA GLY A 203 -14.85 21.39 5.50
C GLY A 203 -14.72 22.18 6.81
N ALA A 204 -13.99 21.63 7.76
CA ALA A 204 -13.65 22.32 9.00
C ALA A 204 -12.90 23.63 8.70
N TYR A 205 -13.12 24.64 9.54
CA TYR A 205 -12.38 25.89 9.44
C TYR A 205 -10.88 25.64 9.70
N VAL A 206 -10.06 26.02 8.73
CA VAL A 206 -8.61 26.02 8.86
C VAL A 206 -8.14 27.47 8.78
N LYS A 207 -7.52 27.95 9.86
CA LYS A 207 -6.94 29.31 9.87
C LYS A 207 -5.71 29.33 8.98
N GLU A 208 -5.62 30.35 8.12
CA GLU A 208 -4.42 30.58 7.31
C GLU A 208 -3.19 30.77 8.20
N PRO A 209 -2.08 30.06 7.89
CA PRO A 209 -0.86 30.20 8.68
C PRO A 209 -0.23 31.57 8.50
N ILE A 210 0.25 32.14 9.60
CA ILE A 210 1.09 33.37 9.54
C ILE A 210 2.50 32.91 9.21
N VAL A 211 2.92 33.16 7.97
CA VAL A 211 4.25 32.76 7.49
C VAL A 211 5.33 33.60 8.19
N GLY A 212 6.29 32.93 8.79
CA GLY A 212 7.40 33.60 9.47
C GLY A 212 8.08 32.70 10.51
N MET A 213 9.09 33.24 11.15
CA MET A 213 9.75 32.59 12.29
C MET A 213 9.05 33.03 13.59
N HIS A 214 8.51 32.05 14.30
CA HIS A 214 7.81 32.28 15.57
C HIS A 214 8.61 31.69 16.73
N LYS A 215 8.64 32.42 17.85
CA LYS A 215 9.25 31.97 19.11
C LYS A 215 8.15 31.50 20.07
N TRP A 216 8.48 30.58 20.94
CA TRP A 216 7.57 30.07 21.99
C TRP A 216 6.29 29.45 21.43
N ILE A 217 6.44 28.54 20.45
CA ILE A 217 5.31 27.81 19.88
C ILE A 217 4.93 26.67 20.79
N MET A 218 3.63 26.56 21.13
CA MET A 218 3.03 25.38 21.76
C MET A 218 2.04 24.78 20.79
N SER A 219 2.13 23.48 20.59
CA SER A 219 1.18 22.72 19.77
C SER A 219 0.29 21.90 20.70
N PHE A 220 -1.03 21.97 20.47
CA PHE A 220 -2.01 21.17 21.16
C PHE A 220 -2.79 20.33 20.17
N ASP A 221 -3.04 19.07 20.50
CA ASP A 221 -3.89 18.19 19.74
C ASP A 221 -4.99 17.61 20.65
N LEU A 222 -6.21 17.55 20.12
CA LEU A 222 -7.35 16.96 20.81
C LEU A 222 -7.45 15.48 20.44
N ASN A 223 -7.03 14.61 21.35
CA ASN A 223 -7.07 13.19 21.13
C ASN A 223 -8.50 12.71 20.82
N SER A 224 -8.65 12.01 19.68
CA SER A 224 -9.92 11.42 19.27
C SER A 224 -11.10 12.39 19.25
N LEU A 225 -10.90 13.63 18.75
CA LEU A 225 -11.92 14.69 18.76
C LEU A 225 -13.27 14.23 18.17
N TYR A 226 -13.28 13.68 16.97
CA TYR A 226 -14.52 13.25 16.33
C TYR A 226 -15.26 12.14 17.10
N PRO A 227 -14.60 11.05 17.52
CA PRO A 227 -15.22 10.03 18.35
C PRO A 227 -15.84 10.60 19.64
N HIS A 228 -15.16 11.51 20.33
CA HIS A 228 -15.69 12.13 21.53
C HIS A 228 -16.91 13.02 21.28
N LEU A 229 -16.90 13.78 20.16
CA LEU A 229 -18.06 14.58 19.78
C LEU A 229 -19.27 13.70 19.39
N ILE A 230 -19.03 12.60 18.67
CA ILE A 230 -20.07 11.63 18.33
C ILE A 230 -20.70 11.06 19.60
N MET A 231 -19.90 10.66 20.57
CA MET A 231 -20.40 10.14 21.87
C MET A 231 -21.11 11.22 22.68
N GLN A 232 -20.53 12.43 22.76
CA GLN A 232 -21.06 13.51 23.58
C GLN A 232 -22.42 13.99 23.11
N TYR A 233 -22.59 14.11 21.78
CA TYR A 233 -23.82 14.63 21.17
C TYR A 233 -24.72 13.52 20.60
N ASN A 234 -24.38 12.25 20.85
CA ASN A 234 -25.14 11.09 20.37
C ASN A 234 -25.44 11.17 18.84
N ILE A 235 -24.42 11.50 18.06
CA ILE A 235 -24.55 11.65 16.60
C ILE A 235 -24.61 10.26 15.96
N SER A 236 -25.75 9.91 15.38
CA SER A 236 -25.93 8.65 14.66
C SER A 236 -27.00 8.80 13.56
N PRO A 237 -27.07 7.87 12.60
CA PRO A 237 -28.14 7.87 11.61
C PRO A 237 -29.53 7.85 12.23
N GLU A 238 -29.72 7.20 13.38
CA GLU A 238 -31.00 7.09 14.09
C GLU A 238 -31.40 8.39 14.78
N THR A 239 -30.43 9.25 15.10
CA THR A 239 -30.70 10.57 15.72
C THR A 239 -30.83 11.69 14.68
N PHE A 240 -30.71 11.35 13.38
CA PHE A 240 -30.87 12.33 12.31
C PHE A 240 -32.34 12.74 12.15
N ILE A 241 -32.61 14.05 12.21
CA ILE A 241 -33.90 14.65 11.96
C ILE A 241 -33.86 15.51 10.69
N ASN A 242 -34.85 15.35 9.80
CA ASN A 242 -34.91 16.09 8.53
C ASN A 242 -35.30 17.58 8.69
N GLU A 243 -35.93 17.92 9.81
CA GLU A 243 -36.36 19.29 10.08
C GLU A 243 -35.26 20.07 10.80
N LYS A 244 -34.95 21.26 10.30
CA LYS A 244 -34.04 22.17 11.00
C LYS A 244 -34.71 22.70 12.25
N GLN A 245 -34.29 22.26 13.39
CA GLN A 245 -34.67 22.86 14.68
C GLN A 245 -33.65 23.95 15.02
N ILE A 246 -34.16 25.13 15.38
CA ILE A 246 -33.35 26.21 15.91
C ILE A 246 -33.16 25.93 17.41
N ILE A 247 -32.04 25.31 17.75
CA ILE A 247 -31.67 25.03 19.12
C ILE A 247 -30.66 26.10 19.53
N SER A 248 -30.86 26.75 20.68
CA SER A 248 -29.91 27.70 21.20
C SER A 248 -28.67 26.99 21.75
N ILE A 249 -27.52 27.68 21.77
CA ILE A 249 -26.31 27.14 22.38
C ILE A 249 -26.52 26.84 23.87
N GLU A 250 -27.35 27.62 24.53
CA GLU A 250 -27.72 27.44 25.94
C GLU A 250 -28.51 26.15 26.17
N ASP A 251 -29.43 25.79 25.27
CA ASP A 251 -30.18 24.54 25.34
C ASP A 251 -29.29 23.33 25.17
N ILE A 252 -28.28 23.43 24.26
CA ILE A 252 -27.29 22.37 24.07
C ILE A 252 -26.41 22.19 25.33
N ILE A 253 -25.97 23.28 25.93
CA ILE A 253 -25.13 23.26 27.14
C ILE A 253 -25.94 22.71 28.33
N ASN A 254 -27.20 23.10 28.47
CA ASN A 254 -28.07 22.71 29.57
C ASN A 254 -28.72 21.33 29.38
N ARG A 255 -28.49 20.68 28.24
CA ARG A 255 -29.09 19.38 27.88
C ARG A 255 -30.63 19.37 27.92
N ASN A 256 -31.25 20.44 27.55
CA ASN A 256 -32.72 20.55 27.38
C ASN A 256 -33.17 20.09 26.00
#